data_e2e7ce98ce1f0fd061def3c5955933b5
#
_entry.id   e2e7ce98ce1f0fd061def3c5955933b5
#
_cell.length_a   1.000
_cell.length_b   1.000
_cell.length_c   1.000
_cell.angle_alpha   90.00
_cell.angle_beta   90.00
_cell.angle_gamma   90.00
#
_symmetry.space_group_name_H-M   'P 1'
#
loop_
_entity.id
_entity.type
_entity.pdbx_description
1 polymer ?
#
loop_
_entity_poly.entity_id
_entity_poly.type
_entity_poly.pdbx_seq_one_letter_code
_entity_poly.pdbx_strand_id
1 'polypeptide(L)'
;MMLRRFVAVSAAILLLGVNSVAGQEGDHPPPPRAAPLKPVEMTETLPPPREGVIVFGGNRDTGLEVVKSLLARGEKVTVMVRASSDKTELEKLGVTLVEGDAMDAAQTAKAAASQYFKAAISTLGGGTPERRIDFDGNKNAIDAAKAADIPRFVLVSVIGTGTSKSSAPLFSRLVLRKVLPLKEEAENYLIASGLKYTIIRPGGLLARPAEGKSVLTEDPEKFSWMIRADLGKLTADTVYDAATVNKIYTAFDPTRDTFFSGLRERLSEKKDQEQK
;
A
#
# COMPACT_ATOMS: atom_id res chain seq x y z
N MET A 1 13.17 -44.63 -16.14
CA MET A 1 13.63 -45.73 -15.28
C MET A 1 14.00 -45.13 -13.94
N MET A 2 13.42 -45.65 -12.84
CA MET A 2 13.65 -45.34 -11.44
C MET A 2 13.07 -44.02 -10.89
N LEU A 3 12.46 -43.96 -9.73
CA LEU A 3 11.69 -44.91 -8.87
C LEU A 3 11.01 -43.97 -7.81
N ARG A 4 9.71 -44.11 -7.69
CA ARG A 4 8.90 -43.45 -6.65
C ARG A 4 9.24 -44.08 -5.29
N ARG A 5 9.48 -43.29 -4.25
CA ARG A 5 9.47 -43.76 -2.87
C ARG A 5 8.28 -43.17 -2.11
N PHE A 6 7.31 -44.04 -1.87
CA PHE A 6 6.27 -43.86 -0.86
C PHE A 6 6.87 -44.09 0.51
N VAL A 7 6.59 -43.23 1.46
CA VAL A 7 6.84 -43.49 2.88
C VAL A 7 5.49 -43.76 3.54
N ALA A 8 5.31 -45.01 3.92
CA ALA A 8 4.19 -45.49 4.73
C ALA A 8 4.47 -45.23 6.21
N VAL A 9 3.53 -44.55 6.90
CA VAL A 9 3.56 -44.42 8.35
C VAL A 9 2.74 -45.57 8.94
N SER A 10 3.42 -46.49 9.60
CA SER A 10 2.81 -47.61 10.33
C SER A 10 2.28 -47.15 11.69
N ALA A 11 0.99 -47.35 11.92
CA ALA A 11 0.37 -47.20 13.23
C ALA A 11 0.62 -48.47 14.06
N ALA A 12 1.32 -48.36 15.16
CA ALA A 12 1.46 -49.40 16.14
C ALA A 12 0.27 -49.41 17.10
N ILE A 13 -0.52 -50.48 17.04
CA ILE A 13 -1.58 -50.76 18.02
C ILE A 13 -0.96 -51.48 19.19
N LEU A 14 -0.97 -50.86 20.38
CA LEU A 14 -0.55 -51.45 21.65
C LEU A 14 -1.78 -52.11 22.32
N LEU A 15 -1.85 -53.45 22.28
CA LEU A 15 -2.81 -54.24 23.04
C LEU A 15 -2.35 -54.31 24.50
N LEU A 16 -3.04 -53.63 25.40
CA LEU A 16 -2.93 -53.83 26.84
C LEU A 16 -4.07 -54.73 27.33
N GLY A 17 -3.72 -55.76 28.00
CA GLY A 17 -4.58 -56.83 28.49
C GLY A 17 -5.62 -56.32 29.51
N VAL A 18 -6.85 -56.80 29.36
CA VAL A 18 -7.97 -56.56 30.26
C VAL A 18 -7.97 -57.63 31.35
N ASN A 19 -7.61 -57.26 32.59
CA ASN A 19 -7.90 -58.06 33.76
C ASN A 19 -9.37 -57.83 34.15
N SER A 20 -10.14 -58.90 34.07
CA SER A 20 -11.54 -58.96 34.55
C SER A 20 -11.56 -58.87 36.08
N VAL A 21 -12.13 -57.79 36.62
CA VAL A 21 -12.59 -57.69 38.00
C VAL A 21 -14.11 -57.67 37.98
N ALA A 22 -14.71 -58.77 38.40
CA ALA A 22 -16.13 -58.84 38.68
C ALA A 22 -16.42 -58.05 39.99
N GLY A 23 -17.23 -57.00 39.88
CA GLY A 23 -17.60 -56.15 41.01
C GLY A 23 -18.89 -55.41 40.77
N GLN A 24 -19.97 -55.91 41.36
CA GLN A 24 -21.23 -55.25 41.79
C GLN A 24 -21.85 -54.22 40.85
N GLU A 25 -22.98 -54.62 40.24
CA GLU A 25 -23.98 -53.73 39.66
C GLU A 25 -24.60 -52.89 40.79
N GLY A 26 -24.15 -51.64 40.89
CA GLY A 26 -24.84 -50.59 41.60
C GLY A 26 -25.88 -50.00 40.68
N ASP A 27 -27.15 -50.00 41.17
CA ASP A 27 -28.30 -49.42 40.52
C ASP A 27 -28.15 -47.88 40.47
N HIS A 28 -27.47 -47.39 39.46
CA HIS A 28 -27.36 -45.97 39.18
C HIS A 28 -28.42 -45.57 38.14
N PRO A 29 -29.26 -44.60 38.42
CA PRO A 29 -30.21 -44.09 37.42
C PRO A 29 -29.45 -43.58 36.17
N PRO A 30 -29.98 -43.80 34.97
CA PRO A 30 -29.33 -43.36 33.76
C PRO A 30 -29.14 -41.82 33.78
N PRO A 31 -28.01 -41.32 33.22
CA PRO A 31 -27.76 -39.88 33.21
C PRO A 31 -28.89 -39.18 32.47
N PRO A 32 -29.29 -37.95 32.92
CA PRO A 32 -30.34 -37.20 32.26
C PRO A 32 -30.03 -37.01 30.79
N ARG A 33 -30.97 -37.35 29.92
CA ARG A 33 -30.87 -37.19 28.48
C ARG A 33 -30.59 -35.73 28.16
N ALA A 34 -29.44 -35.46 27.58
CA ALA A 34 -29.08 -34.12 27.16
C ALA A 34 -30.19 -33.52 26.30
N ALA A 35 -30.65 -32.32 26.69
CA ALA A 35 -31.64 -31.60 25.91
C ALA A 35 -31.08 -31.37 24.46
N PRO A 36 -31.90 -31.47 23.42
CA PRO A 36 -31.43 -31.21 22.07
C PRO A 36 -30.88 -29.79 22.00
N LEU A 37 -29.62 -29.66 21.57
CA LEU A 37 -29.02 -28.36 21.32
C LEU A 37 -29.87 -27.66 20.28
N LYS A 38 -30.39 -26.48 20.66
CA LYS A 38 -31.08 -25.61 19.69
C LYS A 38 -30.10 -25.30 18.56
N PRO A 39 -30.52 -25.37 17.30
CA PRO A 39 -29.68 -24.93 16.18
C PRO A 39 -29.26 -23.48 16.46
N VAL A 40 -27.98 -23.23 16.61
CA VAL A 40 -27.46 -21.86 16.58
C VAL A 40 -27.57 -21.45 15.12
N GLU A 41 -28.57 -20.64 14.78
CA GLU A 41 -28.61 -19.94 13.51
C GLU A 41 -27.41 -18.98 13.48
N MET A 42 -26.28 -19.48 13.01
CA MET A 42 -25.17 -18.64 12.64
C MET A 42 -25.53 -17.97 11.31
N THR A 43 -26.25 -16.87 11.40
CA THR A 43 -26.29 -15.90 10.30
C THR A 43 -24.92 -15.23 10.25
N GLU A 44 -23.96 -15.96 9.67
CA GLU A 44 -22.67 -15.41 9.32
C GLU A 44 -22.91 -14.45 8.13
N THR A 45 -23.25 -13.21 8.45
CA THR A 45 -23.33 -12.17 7.44
C THR A 45 -21.92 -11.98 6.90
N LEU A 46 -21.72 -12.42 5.65
CA LEU A 46 -20.45 -12.15 4.94
C LEU A 46 -20.13 -10.65 5.06
N PRO A 47 -18.87 -10.32 5.37
CA PRO A 47 -18.48 -8.92 5.41
C PRO A 47 -18.81 -8.26 4.05
N PRO A 48 -19.19 -6.98 4.05
CA PRO A 48 -19.52 -6.28 2.82
C PRO A 48 -18.33 -6.33 1.85
N PRO A 49 -18.59 -6.31 0.54
CA PRO A 49 -17.53 -6.31 -0.46
C PRO A 49 -16.62 -5.09 -0.27
N ARG A 50 -15.31 -5.29 -0.40
CA ARG A 50 -14.35 -4.20 -0.33
C ARG A 50 -14.45 -3.34 -1.57
N GLU A 51 -14.73 -2.06 -1.39
CA GLU A 51 -14.92 -1.11 -2.48
C GLU A 51 -14.08 0.13 -2.27
N GLY A 52 -13.64 0.73 -3.38
CA GLY A 52 -12.94 1.99 -3.36
C GLY A 52 -11.48 1.89 -2.90
N VAL A 53 -10.80 3.00 -3.05
CA VAL A 53 -9.39 3.19 -2.70
C VAL A 53 -9.26 4.42 -1.81
N ILE A 54 -8.54 4.28 -0.69
CA ILE A 54 -8.15 5.44 0.12
C ILE A 54 -6.78 5.95 -0.31
N VAL A 55 -6.66 7.28 -0.46
CA VAL A 55 -5.41 7.95 -0.84
C VAL A 55 -4.97 8.89 0.28
N PHE A 56 -3.80 8.63 0.84
CA PHE A 56 -3.11 9.50 1.78
C PHE A 56 -2.18 10.43 1.00
N GLY A 57 -2.38 11.75 1.14
CA GLY A 57 -1.61 12.75 0.39
C GLY A 57 -2.18 13.08 -1.01
N GLY A 58 -3.47 12.80 -1.25
CA GLY A 58 -4.13 12.95 -2.55
C GLY A 58 -4.47 14.39 -2.98
N ASN A 59 -4.21 15.40 -2.15
CA ASN A 59 -4.72 16.75 -2.40
C ASN A 59 -3.86 17.61 -3.36
N ARG A 60 -2.68 17.16 -3.75
CA ARG A 60 -1.79 17.90 -4.65
C ARG A 60 -0.80 16.98 -5.36
N ASP A 61 -0.08 17.54 -6.33
CA ASP A 61 1.06 16.89 -6.97
C ASP A 61 0.74 15.47 -7.48
N THR A 62 1.60 14.52 -7.19
CA THR A 62 1.44 13.10 -7.59
C THR A 62 0.16 12.49 -7.04
N GLY A 63 -0.21 12.82 -5.80
CA GLY A 63 -1.43 12.29 -5.19
C GLY A 63 -2.69 12.69 -5.93
N LEU A 64 -2.77 13.94 -6.38
CA LEU A 64 -3.90 14.41 -7.19
C LEU A 64 -3.98 13.69 -8.54
N GLU A 65 -2.83 13.43 -9.18
CA GLU A 65 -2.80 12.66 -10.43
C GLU A 65 -3.19 11.19 -10.23
N VAL A 66 -2.85 10.60 -9.07
CA VAL A 66 -3.34 9.26 -8.68
C VAL A 66 -4.86 9.28 -8.53
N VAL A 67 -5.42 10.27 -7.84
CA VAL A 67 -6.88 10.44 -7.66
C VAL A 67 -7.59 10.53 -9.01
N LYS A 68 -7.12 11.41 -9.90
CA LYS A 68 -7.68 11.56 -11.26
C LYS A 68 -7.63 10.24 -12.05
N SER A 69 -6.52 9.50 -11.93
CA SER A 69 -6.35 8.23 -12.64
C SER A 69 -7.26 7.13 -12.12
N LEU A 70 -7.52 7.07 -10.80
CA LEU A 70 -8.48 6.15 -10.19
C LEU A 70 -9.91 6.48 -10.63
N LEU A 71 -10.30 7.76 -10.61
CA LEU A 71 -11.62 8.21 -11.06
C LEU A 71 -11.85 7.89 -12.55
N ALA A 72 -10.84 8.07 -13.40
CA ALA A 72 -10.91 7.73 -14.82
C ALA A 72 -11.15 6.23 -15.07
N ARG A 73 -10.87 5.37 -14.07
CA ARG A 73 -11.20 3.94 -14.07
C ARG A 73 -12.59 3.63 -13.49
N GLY A 74 -13.35 4.64 -13.09
CA GLY A 74 -14.65 4.49 -12.42
C GLY A 74 -14.53 4.07 -10.95
N GLU A 75 -13.35 4.25 -10.32
CA GLU A 75 -13.13 3.84 -8.95
C GLU A 75 -13.73 4.84 -7.96
N LYS A 76 -14.29 4.35 -6.85
CA LYS A 76 -14.65 5.17 -5.71
C LYS A 76 -13.38 5.57 -4.95
N VAL A 77 -13.15 6.86 -4.83
CA VAL A 77 -11.94 7.39 -4.19
C VAL A 77 -12.27 8.15 -2.92
N THR A 78 -11.61 7.80 -1.84
CA THR A 78 -11.61 8.56 -0.58
C THR A 78 -10.23 9.17 -0.39
N VAL A 79 -10.17 10.45 -0.07
CA VAL A 79 -8.90 11.15 0.18
C VAL A 79 -8.87 11.66 1.61
N MET A 80 -7.85 11.29 2.37
CA MET A 80 -7.61 11.90 3.67
C MET A 80 -6.89 13.23 3.48
N VAL A 81 -7.49 14.30 4.00
CA VAL A 81 -6.99 15.68 3.87
C VAL A 81 -6.97 16.38 5.22
N ARG A 82 -5.99 17.25 5.45
CA ARG A 82 -5.97 18.09 6.67
C ARG A 82 -7.03 19.18 6.58
N ALA A 83 -7.54 19.62 7.74
CA ALA A 83 -8.47 20.78 7.81
C ALA A 83 -7.95 22.00 7.04
N SER A 84 -6.64 22.28 7.16
CA SER A 84 -5.97 23.42 6.52
C SER A 84 -5.58 23.22 5.05
N SER A 85 -5.85 22.05 4.46
CA SER A 85 -5.52 21.79 3.05
C SER A 85 -6.49 22.48 2.12
N ASP A 86 -5.99 22.97 0.97
CA ASP A 86 -6.86 23.31 -0.15
C ASP A 86 -7.54 22.05 -0.68
N LYS A 87 -8.87 22.05 -0.72
CA LYS A 87 -9.73 20.94 -1.12
C LYS A 87 -10.41 21.18 -2.47
N THR A 88 -10.24 22.37 -3.04
CA THR A 88 -10.99 22.85 -4.21
C THR A 88 -10.96 21.89 -5.39
N GLU A 89 -9.79 21.37 -5.74
CA GLU A 89 -9.67 20.43 -6.87
C GLU A 89 -10.32 19.07 -6.55
N LEU A 90 -10.21 18.59 -5.32
CA LEU A 90 -10.81 17.32 -4.91
C LEU A 90 -12.33 17.41 -4.86
N GLU A 91 -12.88 18.55 -4.43
CA GLU A 91 -14.33 18.82 -4.41
C GLU A 91 -14.90 18.85 -5.84
N LYS A 92 -14.21 19.48 -6.79
CA LYS A 92 -14.59 19.46 -8.22
C LYS A 92 -14.58 18.03 -8.79
N LEU A 93 -13.70 17.17 -8.32
CA LEU A 93 -13.60 15.78 -8.76
C LEU A 93 -14.67 14.88 -8.12
N GLY A 94 -15.40 15.34 -7.12
CA GLY A 94 -16.48 14.60 -6.48
C GLY A 94 -16.01 13.41 -5.64
N VAL A 95 -14.78 13.43 -5.13
CA VAL A 95 -14.25 12.36 -4.26
C VAL A 95 -14.79 12.50 -2.84
N THR A 96 -14.80 11.39 -2.11
CA THR A 96 -15.11 11.43 -0.67
C THR A 96 -13.90 12.00 0.08
N LEU A 97 -14.13 13.02 0.91
CA LEU A 97 -13.10 13.61 1.76
C LEU A 97 -13.26 13.14 3.20
N VAL A 98 -12.16 12.73 3.82
CA VAL A 98 -12.09 12.45 5.25
C VAL A 98 -11.03 13.37 5.85
N GLU A 99 -11.44 14.17 6.83
CA GLU A 99 -10.51 15.08 7.49
C GLU A 99 -9.62 14.32 8.48
N GLY A 100 -8.30 14.59 8.38
CA GLY A 100 -7.31 13.98 9.26
C GLY A 100 -5.88 14.39 8.89
N ASP A 101 -5.01 14.42 9.91
CA ASP A 101 -3.58 14.61 9.72
C ASP A 101 -2.86 13.25 9.79
N ALA A 102 -2.06 12.95 8.78
CA ALA A 102 -1.27 11.72 8.73
C ALA A 102 -0.25 11.61 9.88
N MET A 103 0.10 12.72 10.53
CA MET A 103 0.95 12.72 11.73
C MET A 103 0.19 12.32 12.99
N ASP A 104 -1.15 12.25 12.94
CA ASP A 104 -2.01 11.77 14.02
C ASP A 104 -2.48 10.33 13.69
N ALA A 105 -1.98 9.37 14.45
CA ALA A 105 -2.29 7.96 14.25
C ALA A 105 -3.79 7.64 14.42
N ALA A 106 -4.48 8.29 15.36
CA ALA A 106 -5.90 8.05 15.61
C ALA A 106 -6.76 8.58 14.46
N GLN A 107 -6.45 9.78 13.95
CA GLN A 107 -7.16 10.34 12.79
C GLN A 107 -6.90 9.51 11.53
N THR A 108 -5.66 9.03 11.33
CA THR A 108 -5.30 8.17 10.20
C THR A 108 -6.03 6.82 10.28
N ALA A 109 -6.11 6.21 11.46
CA ALA A 109 -6.86 4.98 11.70
C ALA A 109 -8.36 5.17 11.42
N LYS A 110 -8.94 6.28 11.89
CA LYS A 110 -10.34 6.63 11.62
C LYS A 110 -10.61 6.78 10.12
N ALA A 111 -9.69 7.40 9.38
CA ALA A 111 -9.83 7.54 7.93
C ALA A 111 -9.77 6.17 7.22
N ALA A 112 -8.83 5.30 7.58
CA ALA A 112 -8.72 3.97 7.02
C ALA A 112 -9.93 3.07 7.33
N ALA A 113 -10.57 3.26 8.49
CA ALA A 113 -11.75 2.52 8.92
C ALA A 113 -13.08 3.11 8.42
N SER A 114 -13.06 4.22 7.66
CA SER A 114 -14.29 4.89 7.21
C SER A 114 -15.11 4.10 6.20
N GLN A 115 -14.48 3.15 5.50
CA GLN A 115 -15.10 2.24 4.55
C GLN A 115 -14.31 0.93 4.45
N TYR A 116 -14.88 -0.10 3.81
CA TYR A 116 -14.20 -1.34 3.46
C TYR A 116 -13.39 -1.16 2.17
N PHE A 117 -12.21 -0.55 2.27
CA PHE A 117 -11.36 -0.30 1.11
C PHE A 117 -10.71 -1.57 0.56
N LYS A 118 -10.57 -1.66 -0.77
CA LYS A 118 -9.80 -2.71 -1.45
C LYS A 118 -8.30 -2.42 -1.49
N ALA A 119 -7.92 -1.13 -1.41
CA ALA A 119 -6.53 -0.71 -1.40
C ALA A 119 -6.34 0.64 -0.71
N ALA A 120 -5.13 0.86 -0.22
CA ALA A 120 -4.63 2.15 0.24
C ALA A 120 -3.43 2.57 -0.63
N ILE A 121 -3.35 3.84 -0.96
CA ILE A 121 -2.21 4.43 -1.65
C ILE A 121 -1.66 5.57 -0.79
N SER A 122 -0.35 5.60 -0.58
CA SER A 122 0.32 6.72 0.05
C SER A 122 1.26 7.42 -0.91
N THR A 123 1.04 8.73 -1.05
CA THR A 123 1.93 9.67 -1.73
C THR A 123 2.45 10.73 -0.76
N LEU A 124 2.38 10.44 0.54
CA LEU A 124 2.82 11.34 1.60
C LEU A 124 4.31 11.64 1.48
N GLY A 125 4.65 12.92 1.59
CA GLY A 125 6.02 13.38 1.56
C GLY A 125 6.11 14.91 1.55
N GLY A 126 7.36 15.40 1.52
CA GLY A 126 7.63 16.85 1.48
C GLY A 126 7.44 17.55 2.81
N GLY A 127 7.61 16.84 3.92
CA GLY A 127 7.67 17.43 5.25
C GLY A 127 8.97 18.23 5.48
N THR A 128 9.01 18.98 6.59
CA THR A 128 10.24 19.59 7.09
C THR A 128 11.04 18.58 7.90
N PRO A 129 12.31 18.85 8.21
CA PRO A 129 13.11 17.99 9.10
C PRO A 129 12.48 17.77 10.48
N GLU A 130 11.73 18.73 10.97
CA GLU A 130 11.03 18.70 12.26
C GLU A 130 9.74 17.87 12.15
N ARG A 131 9.11 17.88 10.97
CA ARG A 131 7.91 17.11 10.67
C ARG A 131 8.24 15.95 9.71
N ARG A 132 8.57 14.83 10.30
CA ARG A 132 9.03 13.62 9.60
C ARG A 132 7.91 12.89 8.81
N ILE A 133 7.07 13.60 8.07
CA ILE A 133 5.91 13.03 7.37
C ILE A 133 6.31 11.91 6.40
N ASP A 134 7.51 11.97 5.86
CA ASP A 134 8.04 10.95 4.95
C ASP A 134 8.21 9.59 5.60
N PHE A 135 8.40 9.52 6.94
CA PHE A 135 8.37 8.28 7.70
C PHE A 135 7.13 8.19 8.59
N ASP A 136 6.97 9.07 9.58
CA ASP A 136 5.94 8.93 10.61
C ASP A 136 4.52 8.95 10.02
N GLY A 137 4.27 9.82 9.02
CA GLY A 137 2.99 9.85 8.31
C GLY A 137 2.73 8.57 7.50
N ASN A 138 3.75 8.04 6.82
CA ASN A 138 3.63 6.77 6.10
C ASN A 138 3.46 5.59 7.05
N LYS A 139 4.19 5.56 8.18
CA LYS A 139 4.02 4.57 9.23
C LYS A 139 2.58 4.53 9.73
N ASN A 140 2.01 5.68 10.07
CA ASN A 140 0.63 5.76 10.53
C ASN A 140 -0.36 5.26 9.46
N ALA A 141 -0.13 5.60 8.17
CA ALA A 141 -0.98 5.11 7.08
C ALA A 141 -0.88 3.58 6.89
N ILE A 142 0.32 3.00 7.05
CA ILE A 142 0.56 1.55 6.98
C ILE A 142 -0.12 0.84 8.14
N ASP A 143 0.05 1.34 9.37
CA ASP A 143 -0.58 0.78 10.58
C ASP A 143 -2.11 0.85 10.48
N ALA A 144 -2.64 1.98 10.01
CA ALA A 144 -4.07 2.18 9.81
C ALA A 144 -4.64 1.22 8.76
N ALA A 145 -3.94 1.04 7.64
CA ALA A 145 -4.34 0.09 6.60
C ALA A 145 -4.36 -1.34 7.12
N LYS A 146 -3.34 -1.73 7.92
CA LYS A 146 -3.28 -3.05 8.55
C LYS A 146 -4.42 -3.26 9.55
N ALA A 147 -4.67 -2.28 10.42
CA ALA A 147 -5.74 -2.34 11.43
C ALA A 147 -7.14 -2.39 10.81
N ALA A 148 -7.34 -1.78 9.64
CA ALA A 148 -8.59 -1.80 8.88
C ALA A 148 -8.69 -2.98 7.90
N ASP A 149 -7.78 -3.95 7.97
CA ASP A 149 -7.69 -5.09 7.06
C ASP A 149 -7.67 -4.72 5.58
N ILE A 150 -7.12 -3.58 5.21
CA ILE A 150 -6.99 -3.19 3.80
C ILE A 150 -5.95 -4.11 3.13
N PRO A 151 -6.35 -4.93 2.13
CA PRO A 151 -5.49 -6.03 1.68
C PRO A 151 -4.30 -5.58 0.82
N ARG A 152 -4.30 -4.34 0.32
CA ARG A 152 -3.34 -3.84 -0.65
C ARG A 152 -2.84 -2.46 -0.26
N PHE A 153 -1.52 -2.25 -0.26
CA PHE A 153 -0.91 -0.95 0.02
C PHE A 153 0.09 -0.56 -1.09
N VAL A 154 -0.07 0.61 -1.68
CA VAL A 154 0.87 1.14 -2.67
C VAL A 154 1.57 2.37 -2.09
N LEU A 155 2.89 2.35 -2.06
CA LEU A 155 3.72 3.45 -1.56
C LEU A 155 4.47 4.12 -2.70
N VAL A 156 4.25 5.40 -2.92
CA VAL A 156 5.10 6.22 -3.77
C VAL A 156 6.27 6.75 -2.94
N SER A 157 7.43 6.20 -3.23
CA SER A 157 8.71 6.54 -2.61
C SER A 157 9.52 7.50 -3.50
N VAL A 158 10.82 7.28 -3.62
CA VAL A 158 11.74 8.08 -4.44
C VAL A 158 12.95 7.25 -4.87
N ILE A 159 13.50 7.53 -6.06
CA ILE A 159 14.79 6.97 -6.47
C ILE A 159 15.90 7.39 -5.49
N GLY A 160 16.84 6.50 -5.23
CA GLY A 160 17.94 6.75 -4.29
C GLY A 160 17.74 6.11 -2.92
N THR A 161 16.64 5.39 -2.70
CA THR A 161 16.41 4.53 -1.54
C THR A 161 16.81 3.08 -1.83
N GLY A 162 17.13 2.31 -0.79
CA GLY A 162 17.41 0.88 -0.88
C GLY A 162 18.41 0.51 -1.98
N THR A 163 18.01 -0.42 -2.84
CA THR A 163 18.84 -0.92 -3.97
C THR A 163 19.09 0.13 -5.07
N SER A 164 18.31 1.22 -5.12
CA SER A 164 18.47 2.27 -6.14
C SER A 164 19.38 3.43 -5.69
N LYS A 165 20.15 3.28 -4.61
CA LYS A 165 21.04 4.32 -4.08
C LYS A 165 22.05 4.83 -5.10
N SER A 166 22.64 3.94 -5.91
CA SER A 166 23.62 4.29 -6.96
C SER A 166 23.01 5.06 -8.12
N SER A 167 21.74 4.86 -8.42
CA SER A 167 21.07 5.38 -9.61
C SER A 167 20.61 6.83 -9.47
N ALA A 168 20.44 7.32 -8.23
CA ALA A 168 20.11 8.71 -8.01
C ALA A 168 21.34 9.61 -8.30
N PRO A 169 21.17 10.65 -9.15
CA PRO A 169 22.24 11.61 -9.41
C PRO A 169 22.78 12.23 -8.13
N LEU A 170 24.08 12.48 -8.09
CA LEU A 170 24.76 12.99 -6.89
C LEU A 170 24.11 14.27 -6.34
N PHE A 171 23.72 15.18 -7.25
CA PHE A 171 23.01 16.41 -6.88
C PHE A 171 21.65 16.09 -6.20
N SER A 172 20.87 15.17 -6.77
CA SER A 172 19.58 14.75 -6.17
C SER A 172 19.78 14.15 -4.78
N ARG A 173 20.81 13.32 -4.61
CA ARG A 173 21.18 12.74 -3.31
C ARG A 173 21.54 13.81 -2.28
N LEU A 174 22.25 14.87 -2.69
CA LEU A 174 22.61 15.98 -1.81
C LEU A 174 21.36 16.77 -1.39
N VAL A 175 20.48 17.09 -2.34
CA VAL A 175 19.24 17.84 -2.07
C VAL A 175 18.29 17.03 -1.18
N LEU A 176 18.16 15.75 -1.45
CA LEU A 176 17.23 14.85 -0.75
C LEU A 176 17.86 14.14 0.47
N ARG A 177 19.09 14.52 0.88
CA ARG A 177 19.84 13.85 1.95
C ARG A 177 19.08 13.64 3.26
N LYS A 178 18.14 14.53 3.58
CA LYS A 178 17.29 14.44 4.78
C LYS A 178 16.02 13.63 4.56
N VAL A 179 15.57 13.50 3.31
CA VAL A 179 14.34 12.81 2.93
C VAL A 179 14.60 11.33 2.63
N LEU A 180 15.70 11.02 1.94
CA LEU A 180 16.02 9.65 1.52
C LEU A 180 16.03 8.63 2.67
N PRO A 181 16.66 8.91 3.84
CA PRO A 181 16.62 7.98 4.97
C PRO A 181 15.20 7.72 5.48
N LEU A 182 14.35 8.76 5.54
CA LEU A 182 12.97 8.64 6.02
C LEU A 182 12.10 7.84 5.06
N LYS A 183 12.29 8.02 3.76
CA LYS A 183 11.59 7.23 2.72
C LYS A 183 12.03 5.77 2.77
N GLU A 184 13.34 5.51 2.90
CA GLU A 184 13.86 4.15 3.04
C GLU A 184 13.33 3.47 4.31
N GLU A 185 13.24 4.19 5.42
CA GLU A 185 12.66 3.70 6.67
C GLU A 185 11.17 3.33 6.47
N ALA A 186 10.39 4.15 5.74
CA ALA A 186 9.01 3.86 5.41
C ALA A 186 8.85 2.63 4.49
N GLU A 187 9.73 2.48 3.49
CA GLU A 187 9.75 1.28 2.64
C GLU A 187 10.00 0.01 3.46
N ASN A 188 11.03 0.03 4.31
CA ASN A 188 11.37 -1.12 5.16
C ASN A 188 10.25 -1.44 6.14
N TYR A 189 9.59 -0.42 6.69
CA TYR A 189 8.45 -0.59 7.57
C TYR A 189 7.27 -1.26 6.85
N LEU A 190 6.97 -0.81 5.63
CA LEU A 190 5.93 -1.42 4.81
C LEU A 190 6.23 -2.88 4.47
N ILE A 191 7.47 -3.19 4.08
CA ILE A 191 7.91 -4.57 3.79
C ILE A 191 7.73 -5.46 5.02
N ALA A 192 8.09 -4.97 6.21
CA ALA A 192 7.96 -5.71 7.46
C ALA A 192 6.52 -5.82 7.98
N SER A 193 5.57 -5.02 7.47
CA SER A 193 4.19 -4.96 7.97
C SER A 193 3.36 -6.22 7.70
N GLY A 194 3.72 -7.02 6.68
CA GLY A 194 2.97 -8.17 6.19
C GLY A 194 1.83 -7.83 5.22
N LEU A 195 1.60 -6.56 4.91
CA LEU A 195 0.65 -6.13 3.88
C LEU A 195 1.13 -6.55 2.48
N LYS A 196 0.19 -6.85 1.59
CA LYS A 196 0.51 -6.99 0.16
C LYS A 196 0.85 -5.60 -0.39
N TYR A 197 2.12 -5.34 -0.65
CA TYR A 197 2.59 -4.01 -1.02
C TYR A 197 3.01 -3.89 -2.49
N THR A 198 3.07 -2.66 -2.99
CA THR A 198 3.93 -2.23 -4.11
C THR A 198 4.63 -0.94 -3.70
N ILE A 199 5.93 -0.86 -3.93
CA ILE A 199 6.71 0.34 -3.73
C ILE A 199 7.14 0.86 -5.11
N ILE A 200 6.90 2.16 -5.36
CA ILE A 200 7.26 2.81 -6.61
C ILE A 200 8.26 3.91 -6.31
N ARG A 201 9.44 3.84 -6.92
CA ARG A 201 10.54 4.79 -6.79
C ARG A 201 10.65 5.62 -8.07
N PRO A 202 9.95 6.76 -8.18
CA PRO A 202 10.07 7.63 -9.33
C PRO A 202 11.42 8.35 -9.36
N GLY A 203 11.84 8.69 -10.58
CA GLY A 203 12.92 9.62 -10.85
C GLY A 203 12.50 11.08 -10.66
N GLY A 204 13.10 12.01 -11.41
CA GLY A 204 12.68 13.40 -11.40
C GLY A 204 11.28 13.58 -11.98
N LEU A 205 10.48 14.50 -11.41
CA LEU A 205 9.08 14.69 -11.81
C LEU A 205 8.86 16.04 -12.51
N LEU A 206 8.17 15.99 -13.65
CA LEU A 206 7.74 17.13 -14.46
C LEU A 206 6.22 17.33 -14.31
N ALA A 207 5.80 18.59 -14.18
CA ALA A 207 4.39 18.98 -14.07
C ALA A 207 3.80 19.28 -15.47
N ARG A 208 3.57 18.21 -16.25
CA ARG A 208 3.04 18.29 -17.62
C ARG A 208 1.85 17.34 -17.81
N PRO A 209 1.04 17.54 -18.87
CA PRO A 209 0.03 16.58 -19.28
C PRO A 209 0.66 15.19 -19.53
N ALA A 210 -0.11 14.14 -19.26
CA ALA A 210 0.34 12.76 -19.49
C ALA A 210 0.74 12.51 -20.95
N GLU A 211 1.85 11.81 -21.15
CA GLU A 211 2.31 11.36 -22.48
C GLU A 211 2.19 9.84 -22.65
N GLY A 212 2.01 9.12 -21.56
CA GLY A 212 1.88 7.66 -21.56
C GLY A 212 3.17 6.90 -21.89
N LYS A 213 4.34 7.55 -21.75
CA LYS A 213 5.65 6.98 -22.10
C LYS A 213 6.39 6.37 -20.92
N SER A 214 5.99 6.75 -19.71
CA SER A 214 6.61 6.27 -18.49
C SER A 214 6.25 4.81 -18.20
N VAL A 215 7.21 4.07 -17.63
CA VAL A 215 7.07 2.65 -17.33
C VAL A 215 7.57 2.30 -15.93
N LEU A 216 7.15 1.13 -15.43
CA LEU A 216 7.68 0.51 -14.21
C LEU A 216 8.69 -0.59 -14.60
N THR A 217 9.79 -0.68 -13.87
CA THR A 217 10.78 -1.75 -13.99
C THR A 217 11.29 -2.20 -12.62
N GLU A 218 11.60 -3.48 -12.46
CA GLU A 218 12.27 -3.99 -11.26
C GLU A 218 13.79 -3.68 -11.27
N ASP A 219 14.33 -3.16 -12.38
CA ASP A 219 15.73 -2.75 -12.48
C ASP A 219 15.97 -1.46 -11.67
N PRO A 220 16.72 -1.54 -10.55
CA PRO A 220 16.95 -0.39 -9.68
C PRO A 220 17.92 0.64 -10.28
N GLU A 221 18.60 0.32 -11.37
CA GLU A 221 19.58 1.19 -11.99
C GLU A 221 18.98 2.16 -13.01
N LYS A 222 17.73 1.98 -13.37
CA LYS A 222 17.03 2.88 -14.30
C LYS A 222 16.69 4.21 -13.62
N PHE A 223 16.98 5.28 -14.33
CA PHE A 223 16.66 6.64 -13.89
C PHE A 223 16.39 7.52 -15.11
N SER A 224 15.33 8.29 -15.04
CA SER A 224 15.11 9.46 -15.89
C SER A 224 14.14 10.44 -15.22
N TRP A 225 13.94 11.60 -15.86
CA TRP A 225 12.79 12.44 -15.57
C TRP A 225 11.54 11.82 -16.19
N MET A 226 10.41 11.94 -15.48
CA MET A 226 9.14 11.46 -15.96
C MET A 226 8.01 12.45 -15.67
N ILE A 227 6.90 12.31 -16.37
CA ILE A 227 5.73 13.15 -16.15
C ILE A 227 4.96 12.66 -14.93
N ARG A 228 4.57 13.60 -14.06
CA ARG A 228 3.85 13.30 -12.82
C ARG A 228 2.48 12.66 -13.08
N ALA A 229 1.78 13.08 -14.12
CA ALA A 229 0.50 12.49 -14.52
C ALA A 229 0.66 11.02 -14.96
N ASP A 230 1.75 10.67 -15.67
CA ASP A 230 2.07 9.28 -16.01
C ASP A 230 2.35 8.45 -14.75
N LEU A 231 3.08 9.00 -13.78
CA LEU A 231 3.30 8.34 -12.48
C LEU A 231 1.98 8.08 -11.75
N GLY A 232 1.07 9.06 -11.77
CA GLY A 232 -0.26 8.91 -11.19
C GLY A 232 -1.02 7.72 -11.80
N LYS A 233 -0.99 7.61 -13.13
CA LYS A 233 -1.59 6.49 -13.86
C LYS A 233 -0.95 5.16 -13.51
N LEU A 234 0.38 5.06 -13.58
CA LEU A 234 1.12 3.84 -13.23
C LEU A 234 0.84 3.39 -11.80
N THR A 235 0.80 4.34 -10.86
CA THR A 235 0.48 4.05 -9.45
C THR A 235 -0.94 3.49 -9.30
N ALA A 236 -1.93 4.09 -9.95
CA ALA A 236 -3.31 3.61 -9.93
C ALA A 236 -3.43 2.21 -10.56
N ASP A 237 -2.71 1.95 -11.66
CA ASP A 237 -2.72 0.67 -12.36
C ASP A 237 -2.23 -0.49 -11.48
N THR A 238 -1.24 -0.27 -10.60
CA THR A 238 -0.71 -1.31 -9.71
C THR A 238 -1.73 -1.85 -8.70
N VAL A 239 -2.80 -1.11 -8.41
CA VAL A 239 -3.88 -1.60 -7.53
C VAL A 239 -4.56 -2.83 -8.13
N TYR A 240 -4.67 -2.88 -9.45
CA TYR A 240 -5.40 -3.91 -10.21
C TYR A 240 -4.50 -5.00 -10.78
N ASP A 241 -3.19 -4.79 -10.76
CA ASP A 241 -2.23 -5.75 -11.29
C ASP A 241 -1.64 -6.62 -10.18
N ALA A 242 -2.09 -7.87 -10.11
CA ALA A 242 -1.61 -8.85 -9.15
C ALA A 242 -0.11 -9.17 -9.31
N ALA A 243 0.47 -8.98 -10.50
CA ALA A 243 1.88 -9.20 -10.74
C ALA A 243 2.77 -8.18 -10.01
N THR A 244 2.20 -7.06 -9.57
CA THR A 244 2.93 -6.01 -8.84
C THR A 244 2.94 -6.22 -7.32
N VAL A 245 2.30 -7.29 -6.82
CA VAL A 245 2.24 -7.58 -5.37
C VAL A 245 3.62 -7.98 -4.85
N ASN A 246 4.01 -7.37 -3.72
CA ASN A 246 5.31 -7.55 -3.04
C ASN A 246 6.52 -7.23 -3.93
N LYS A 247 6.33 -6.21 -4.78
CA LYS A 247 7.36 -5.76 -5.72
C LYS A 247 7.77 -4.31 -5.42
N ILE A 248 9.01 -4.01 -5.81
CA ILE A 248 9.59 -2.67 -5.77
C ILE A 248 9.96 -2.30 -7.20
N TYR A 249 9.44 -1.17 -7.65
CA TYR A 249 9.67 -0.70 -9.00
C TYR A 249 10.37 0.65 -9.03
N THR A 250 11.27 0.82 -9.97
CA THR A 250 11.68 2.14 -10.44
C THR A 250 10.68 2.60 -11.49
N ALA A 251 10.25 3.86 -11.42
CA ALA A 251 9.41 4.49 -12.42
C ALA A 251 10.22 5.54 -13.19
N PHE A 252 10.23 5.44 -14.51
CA PHE A 252 11.03 6.29 -15.38
C PHE A 252 10.41 6.40 -16.78
N ASP A 253 10.84 7.39 -17.57
CA ASP A 253 10.47 7.53 -18.97
C ASP A 253 11.67 7.14 -19.84
N PRO A 254 11.62 6.02 -20.58
CA PRO A 254 12.75 5.54 -21.38
C PRO A 254 13.10 6.44 -22.57
N THR A 255 12.22 7.40 -22.90
CA THR A 255 12.49 8.36 -23.99
C THR A 255 13.24 9.62 -23.52
N ARG A 256 13.49 9.74 -22.19
CA ARG A 256 14.16 10.88 -21.56
C ARG A 256 15.53 10.46 -21.01
N ASP A 257 16.49 10.36 -21.88
CA ASP A 257 17.77 9.67 -21.64
C ASP A 257 18.73 10.36 -20.67
N THR A 258 18.54 11.63 -20.30
CA THR A 258 19.56 12.31 -19.51
C THR A 258 18.99 13.18 -18.40
N PHE A 259 19.75 13.25 -17.30
CA PHE A 259 19.52 14.21 -16.20
C PHE A 259 19.43 15.65 -16.70
N PHE A 260 20.25 16.02 -17.70
CA PHE A 260 20.30 17.38 -18.22
C PHE A 260 19.08 17.78 -19.06
N SER A 261 18.50 16.87 -19.82
CA SER A 261 17.28 17.16 -20.60
C SER A 261 16.11 17.49 -19.66
N GLY A 262 15.86 16.67 -18.66
CA GLY A 262 14.80 16.89 -17.68
C GLY A 262 15.04 18.12 -16.78
N LEU A 263 16.29 18.41 -16.43
CA LEU A 263 16.62 19.62 -15.66
C LEU A 263 16.31 20.91 -16.48
N ARG A 264 16.65 20.91 -17.76
CA ARG A 264 16.36 22.03 -18.68
C ARG A 264 14.85 22.24 -18.83
N GLU A 265 14.09 21.17 -18.98
CA GLU A 265 12.62 21.20 -19.04
C GLU A 265 12.00 21.78 -17.76
N ARG A 266 12.46 21.33 -16.58
CA ARG A 266 11.97 21.81 -15.29
C ARG A 266 12.29 23.29 -15.06
N LEU A 267 13.43 23.76 -15.53
CA LEU A 267 13.78 25.18 -15.44
C LEU A 267 12.89 26.04 -16.36
N SER A 268 12.48 25.53 -17.51
CA SER A 268 11.51 26.22 -18.37
C SER A 268 10.13 26.30 -17.72
N GLU A 269 9.64 25.22 -17.12
CA GLU A 269 8.36 25.21 -16.40
C GLU A 269 8.27 26.24 -15.28
N LYS A 270 9.35 26.40 -14.49
CA LYS A 270 9.39 27.43 -13.44
C LYS A 270 9.29 28.84 -14.01
N LYS A 271 9.97 29.13 -15.11
CA LYS A 271 9.88 30.44 -15.76
C LYS A 271 8.47 30.75 -16.25
N ASP A 272 7.79 29.76 -16.83
CA ASP A 272 6.42 29.93 -17.32
C ASP A 272 5.40 30.11 -16.18
N GLN A 273 5.68 29.58 -14.99
CA GLN A 273 4.83 29.79 -13.78
C GLN A 273 5.07 31.15 -13.13
N GLU A 274 6.29 31.69 -13.19
CA GLU A 274 6.63 33.01 -12.66
C GLU A 274 6.13 34.18 -13.56
N GLN A 275 5.73 33.88 -14.81
CA GLN A 275 5.21 34.84 -15.77
C GLN A 275 3.67 34.89 -15.86
N LYS A 276 2.98 34.07 -15.11
CA LYS A 276 1.51 34.00 -14.94
C LYS A 276 1.07 34.56 -13.61
#